data_20188ead349dcba140d4584cdeaf5172
#
_entry.id   20188ead349dcba140d4584cdeaf5172
#
_cell.length_a   1.000
_cell.length_b   1.000
_cell.length_c   1.000
_cell.angle_alpha   90.00
_cell.angle_beta   90.00
_cell.angle_gamma   90.00
#
_symmetry.space_group_name_H-M   'P 1'
#
loop_
_entity.id
_entity.type
_entity.pdbx_description
1 polymer ?
#
loop_
_entity_poly.entity_id
_entity_poly.type
_entity_poly.pdbx_seq_one_letter_code
_entity_poly.pdbx_strand_id
1 'polypeptide(L)'
;MLLMEPFALSKLHLTQYLFFTGKGGVGKTSTACAVATSLADSGKRVLLVSTDPASNLQDVFAMELHSKPTPITEVRGLSAANLDPIEAAAEYRESVIAPYRGVLPDAAIANMEEQLSGSCTIEIATFNAFANFITDEAIQKSYDHIIFDTAPTGHTLRILQLPSAWSNFINESTHGASCLGQLSGLEEKKAVYKTAVDTLADGGKTMLLLVTRPETAPLQEANRASCELRELGIQNQLLIVNGVLMQHDDALSSELYRKQQAALADMPAELKKLTQYAVPLRAYPITGIANIRAMLTEDCFEQQQQAEIDRTKLHRLNDLVNTLDAENKKVIFTMGKGGVGKTTIAAAIALGLAKRGKKVHLTTTDPAAHLKFVLSEQDGITMSHIDEAAELKKYQEEVLSKARQNGLSGEDIAYIEEDLRSPCTQEIAVFRAFAEVVEKADDEIIVIDTAPTGHTLLLLESTENYDREIRRTKGETPESVKHLLPRLKGKETEVIIVTLPEATPVYEAMRLEDDLKRAGLSANWWVINQSFALTGSSNRTLAVKANNEAEWINKVDQHTHGKTVLLPWHPEKVKGDKLLSL
;
A
#
# COMPACT_ATOMS: atom_id res chain seq x y z
N MET A 1 10.03 27.07 17.73
CA MET A 1 10.76 25.82 17.50
C MET A 1 10.08 24.73 18.31
N LEU A 2 9.29 23.88 17.67
CA LEU A 2 8.71 22.70 18.33
C LEU A 2 9.85 21.68 18.49
N LEU A 3 10.47 21.67 19.66
CA LEU A 3 11.44 20.63 20.04
C LEU A 3 10.63 19.38 20.42
N MET A 4 10.38 18.51 19.44
CA MET A 4 9.92 17.16 19.77
C MET A 4 11.04 16.41 20.47
N GLU A 5 10.69 15.62 21.49
CA GLU A 5 11.66 14.75 22.13
C GLU A 5 12.17 13.68 21.16
N PRO A 6 13.46 13.32 21.20
CA PRO A 6 13.97 12.16 20.48
C PRO A 6 13.23 10.88 20.92
N PHE A 7 12.91 10.05 19.95
CA PHE A 7 12.27 8.76 20.21
C PHE A 7 13.25 7.84 20.96
N ALA A 8 12.91 7.47 22.18
CA ALA A 8 13.72 6.61 23.02
C ALA A 8 12.83 5.61 23.77
N LEU A 9 13.06 4.32 23.55
CA LEU A 9 12.26 3.24 24.15
C LEU A 9 12.29 3.24 25.67
N SER A 10 13.42 3.66 26.28
CA SER A 10 13.57 3.75 27.73
C SER A 10 12.60 4.73 28.42
N LYS A 11 11.97 5.61 27.64
CA LYS A 11 10.99 6.60 28.12
C LYS A 11 9.55 6.11 28.02
N LEU A 12 9.31 4.94 27.40
CA LEU A 12 7.98 4.44 27.07
C LEU A 12 7.58 3.28 27.99
N HIS A 13 6.34 3.29 28.43
CA HIS A 13 5.69 2.12 29.04
C HIS A 13 5.03 1.30 27.92
N LEU A 14 5.80 0.39 27.33
CA LEU A 14 5.35 -0.42 26.21
C LEU A 14 4.40 -1.53 26.69
N THR A 15 3.34 -1.74 25.93
CA THR A 15 2.39 -2.85 26.11
C THR A 15 2.89 -4.12 25.42
N GLN A 16 2.18 -5.25 25.61
CA GLN A 16 2.53 -6.50 24.95
C GLN A 16 2.39 -6.40 23.43
N TYR A 17 1.32 -5.76 22.93
CA TYR A 17 1.05 -5.60 21.52
C TYR A 17 1.38 -4.18 21.07
N LEU A 18 2.23 -4.07 20.05
CA LEU A 18 2.66 -2.79 19.46
C LEU A 18 2.29 -2.78 17.99
N PHE A 19 1.44 -1.85 17.57
CA PHE A 19 1.00 -1.72 16.18
C PHE A 19 1.63 -0.51 15.53
N PHE A 20 2.41 -0.73 14.48
CA PHE A 20 2.98 0.33 13.65
C PHE A 20 2.07 0.58 12.45
N THR A 21 1.53 1.78 12.34
CA THR A 21 0.68 2.19 11.22
C THR A 21 1.08 3.55 10.68
N GLY A 22 0.65 3.86 9.47
CA GLY A 22 0.94 5.12 8.77
C GLY A 22 0.91 4.95 7.25
N LYS A 23 0.98 6.05 6.51
CA LYS A 23 1.02 6.07 5.05
C LYS A 23 2.20 5.25 4.50
N GLY A 24 2.09 4.77 3.26
CA GLY A 24 3.22 4.14 2.57
C GLY A 24 4.43 5.08 2.48
N GLY A 25 5.65 4.54 2.67
CA GLY A 25 6.90 5.29 2.52
C GLY A 25 7.32 6.16 3.72
N VAL A 26 6.57 6.17 4.82
CA VAL A 26 6.93 6.96 6.03
C VAL A 26 7.99 6.30 6.91
N GLY A 27 8.38 5.05 6.64
CA GLY A 27 9.36 4.29 7.41
C GLY A 27 8.77 3.44 8.54
N LYS A 28 7.53 2.96 8.39
CA LYS A 28 6.88 2.04 9.35
C LYS A 28 7.74 0.83 9.64
N THR A 29 8.02 0.04 8.60
CA THR A 29 8.80 -1.21 8.67
C THR A 29 10.16 -0.98 9.30
N SER A 30 10.89 0.06 8.86
CA SER A 30 12.21 0.39 9.43
C SER A 30 12.11 0.73 10.92
N THR A 31 11.08 1.50 11.32
CA THR A 31 10.89 1.87 12.73
C THR A 31 10.46 0.65 13.55
N ALA A 32 9.58 -0.19 13.04
CA ALA A 32 9.16 -1.44 13.70
C ALA A 32 10.35 -2.40 13.89
N CYS A 33 11.18 -2.59 12.86
CA CYS A 33 12.40 -3.40 12.93
C CYS A 33 13.40 -2.84 13.97
N ALA A 34 13.62 -1.51 13.97
CA ALA A 34 14.52 -0.88 14.93
C ALA A 34 14.03 -1.02 16.38
N VAL A 35 12.72 -0.88 16.62
CA VAL A 35 12.11 -1.09 17.93
C VAL A 35 12.21 -2.57 18.34
N ALA A 36 11.88 -3.50 17.44
CA ALA A 36 11.94 -4.94 17.70
C ALA A 36 13.38 -5.37 18.06
N THR A 37 14.36 -4.93 17.27
CA THR A 37 15.77 -5.24 17.51
C THR A 37 16.26 -4.65 18.83
N SER A 38 15.94 -3.38 19.11
CA SER A 38 16.35 -2.73 20.37
C SER A 38 15.75 -3.39 21.60
N LEU A 39 14.49 -3.85 21.54
CA LEU A 39 13.85 -4.59 22.63
C LEU A 39 14.51 -5.97 22.84
N ALA A 40 14.80 -6.67 21.75
CA ALA A 40 15.49 -7.97 21.82
C ALA A 40 16.92 -7.80 22.37
N ASP A 41 17.66 -6.80 21.92
CA ASP A 41 19.00 -6.46 22.45
C ASP A 41 18.95 -6.10 23.96
N SER A 42 17.81 -5.58 24.46
CA SER A 42 17.58 -5.35 25.88
C SER A 42 17.19 -6.61 26.67
N GLY A 43 17.17 -7.79 26.04
CA GLY A 43 16.89 -9.08 26.65
C GLY A 43 15.41 -9.49 26.64
N LYS A 44 14.54 -8.79 25.90
CA LYS A 44 13.14 -9.16 25.71
C LYS A 44 12.98 -10.24 24.63
N ARG A 45 11.95 -11.07 24.77
CA ARG A 45 11.53 -11.99 23.71
C ARG A 45 10.53 -11.26 22.83
N VAL A 46 10.88 -11.06 21.57
CA VAL A 46 10.10 -10.23 20.64
C VAL A 46 9.69 -11.03 19.42
N LEU A 47 8.44 -10.91 19.03
CA LEU A 47 7.93 -11.37 17.74
C LEU A 47 7.57 -10.16 16.89
N LEU A 48 8.14 -10.06 15.70
CA LEU A 48 7.79 -9.05 14.69
C LEU A 48 6.98 -9.72 13.58
N VAL A 49 5.76 -9.26 13.37
CA VAL A 49 4.82 -9.79 12.37
C VAL A 49 4.54 -8.72 11.33
N SER A 50 4.82 -9.00 10.06
CA SER A 50 4.30 -8.15 8.98
C SER A 50 2.95 -8.65 8.50
N THR A 51 2.01 -7.73 8.37
CA THR A 51 0.71 -7.94 7.73
C THR A 51 0.61 -7.22 6.38
N ASP A 52 1.72 -6.65 5.90
CA ASP A 52 1.80 -6.02 4.59
C ASP A 52 2.13 -7.10 3.54
N PRO A 53 1.26 -7.36 2.55
CA PRO A 53 1.54 -8.33 1.48
C PRO A 53 2.82 -7.99 0.70
N ALA A 54 3.16 -6.69 0.62
CA ALA A 54 4.40 -6.20 0.05
C ALA A 54 5.50 -6.03 1.12
N SER A 55 5.56 -6.93 2.08
CA SER A 55 6.48 -6.86 3.21
C SER A 55 7.95 -6.76 2.79
N ASN A 56 8.67 -5.86 3.44
CA ASN A 56 10.10 -5.67 3.25
C ASN A 56 10.94 -6.28 4.38
N LEU A 57 10.35 -7.04 5.29
CA LEU A 57 11.10 -7.66 6.39
C LEU A 57 12.21 -8.56 5.88
N GLN A 58 11.97 -9.29 4.79
CA GLN A 58 12.97 -10.15 4.15
C GLN A 58 14.18 -9.35 3.65
N ASP A 59 13.93 -8.16 3.06
CA ASP A 59 15.01 -7.29 2.58
C ASP A 59 15.78 -6.65 3.75
N VAL A 60 15.06 -6.31 4.82
CA VAL A 60 15.63 -5.67 6.01
C VAL A 60 16.54 -6.64 6.77
N PHE A 61 16.12 -7.91 6.93
CA PHE A 61 16.87 -8.93 7.66
C PHE A 61 17.73 -9.83 6.76
N ALA A 62 17.68 -9.64 5.43
CA ALA A 62 18.39 -10.43 4.43
C ALA A 62 18.16 -11.94 4.58
N MET A 63 16.92 -12.35 4.91
CA MET A 63 16.53 -13.75 5.09
C MET A 63 15.09 -14.00 4.63
N GLU A 64 14.81 -15.21 4.20
CA GLU A 64 13.46 -15.64 3.84
C GLU A 64 12.59 -15.79 5.09
N LEU A 65 11.38 -15.25 5.06
CA LEU A 65 10.41 -15.28 6.16
C LEU A 65 9.10 -15.90 5.67
N HIS A 66 8.48 -16.67 6.53
CA HIS A 66 7.20 -17.34 6.28
C HIS A 66 6.14 -16.90 7.30
N SER A 67 4.92 -17.41 7.17
CA SER A 67 3.81 -17.13 8.11
C SER A 67 4.07 -17.61 9.54
N LYS A 68 5.03 -18.52 9.74
CA LYS A 68 5.42 -19.02 11.07
C LYS A 68 6.59 -18.21 11.64
N PRO A 69 6.60 -17.96 12.98
CA PRO A 69 7.70 -17.25 13.63
C PRO A 69 9.05 -17.92 13.37
N THR A 70 9.96 -17.21 12.71
CA THR A 70 11.32 -17.66 12.37
C THR A 70 12.32 -16.85 13.17
N PRO A 71 13.24 -17.48 13.95
CA PRO A 71 14.24 -16.75 14.71
C PRO A 71 15.21 -15.98 13.82
N ILE A 72 15.50 -14.74 14.16
CA ILE A 72 16.52 -13.90 13.50
C ILE A 72 17.87 -14.23 14.12
N THR A 73 18.72 -14.91 13.36
CA THR A 73 19.98 -15.49 13.88
C THR A 73 20.94 -14.45 14.45
N GLU A 74 20.97 -13.23 13.89
CA GLU A 74 21.84 -12.15 14.31
C GLU A 74 21.32 -11.33 15.50
N VAL A 75 20.07 -11.56 15.91
CA VAL A 75 19.43 -10.82 17.02
C VAL A 75 18.79 -11.83 18.00
N ARG A 76 19.51 -12.14 19.07
CA ARG A 76 19.03 -13.09 20.08
C ARG A 76 17.73 -12.59 20.71
N GLY A 77 16.70 -13.44 20.73
CA GLY A 77 15.39 -13.11 21.31
C GLY A 77 14.40 -12.49 20.32
N LEU A 78 14.80 -12.23 19.07
CA LEU A 78 13.92 -11.75 18.01
C LEU A 78 13.49 -12.92 17.11
N SER A 79 12.19 -13.03 16.87
CA SER A 79 11.61 -13.85 15.80
C SER A 79 10.82 -12.94 14.86
N ALA A 80 10.74 -13.29 13.58
CA ALA A 80 9.92 -12.58 12.62
C ALA A 80 8.99 -13.55 11.86
N ALA A 81 7.82 -13.04 11.45
CA ALA A 81 6.87 -13.73 10.59
C ALA A 81 6.33 -12.76 9.53
N ASN A 82 6.08 -13.29 8.34
CA ASN A 82 5.45 -12.54 7.26
C ASN A 82 4.14 -13.22 6.87
N LEU A 83 3.01 -12.56 7.13
CA LEU A 83 1.70 -13.08 6.76
C LEU A 83 1.51 -12.96 5.25
N ASP A 84 1.48 -14.11 4.58
CA ASP A 84 1.13 -14.22 3.17
C ASP A 84 -0.38 -14.49 3.04
N PRO A 85 -1.17 -13.58 2.45
CA PRO A 85 -2.61 -13.75 2.27
C PRO A 85 -2.97 -14.97 1.42
N ILE A 86 -2.13 -15.34 0.44
CA ILE A 86 -2.37 -16.48 -0.46
C ILE A 86 -2.13 -17.78 0.30
N GLU A 87 -1.02 -17.86 1.05
CA GLU A 87 -0.72 -19.01 1.91
C GLU A 87 -1.81 -19.19 2.97
N ALA A 88 -2.21 -18.11 3.65
CA ALA A 88 -3.28 -18.12 4.63
C ALA A 88 -4.61 -18.60 4.03
N ALA A 89 -4.96 -18.15 2.81
CA ALA A 89 -6.16 -18.59 2.13
C ALA A 89 -6.09 -20.08 1.73
N ALA A 90 -4.94 -20.58 1.31
CA ALA A 90 -4.74 -21.99 0.99
C ALA A 90 -4.88 -22.87 2.23
N GLU A 91 -4.25 -22.50 3.35
CA GLU A 91 -4.37 -23.20 4.64
C GLU A 91 -5.83 -23.18 5.16
N TYR A 92 -6.50 -22.02 5.05
CA TYR A 92 -7.90 -21.90 5.44
C TYR A 92 -8.81 -22.79 4.61
N ARG A 93 -8.69 -22.78 3.27
CA ARG A 93 -9.46 -23.67 2.38
C ARG A 93 -9.27 -25.13 2.74
N GLU A 94 -8.02 -25.55 2.91
CA GLU A 94 -7.75 -26.95 3.28
C GLU A 94 -8.33 -27.29 4.65
N SER A 95 -8.25 -26.39 5.64
CA SER A 95 -8.84 -26.61 6.97
C SER A 95 -10.37 -26.82 6.92
N VAL A 96 -11.05 -26.14 6.00
CA VAL A 96 -12.50 -26.27 5.80
C VAL A 96 -12.85 -27.53 5.01
N ILE A 97 -12.06 -27.90 4.01
CA ILE A 97 -12.37 -28.98 3.06
C ILE A 97 -11.87 -30.35 3.54
N ALA A 98 -10.73 -30.40 4.24
CA ALA A 98 -10.10 -31.66 4.66
C ALA A 98 -11.05 -32.62 5.39
N PRO A 99 -11.95 -32.19 6.31
CA PRO A 99 -12.91 -33.09 6.96
C PRO A 99 -13.88 -33.79 6.02
N TYR A 100 -14.09 -33.24 4.83
CA TYR A 100 -15.05 -33.74 3.84
C TYR A 100 -14.40 -34.57 2.73
N ARG A 101 -13.06 -34.51 2.60
CA ARG A 101 -12.32 -35.33 1.62
C ARG A 101 -12.52 -36.84 1.93
N GLY A 102 -12.94 -37.59 0.91
CA GLY A 102 -13.27 -39.01 1.05
C GLY A 102 -14.64 -39.32 1.66
N VAL A 103 -15.38 -38.30 2.11
CA VAL A 103 -16.75 -38.44 2.63
C VAL A 103 -17.77 -37.96 1.60
N LEU A 104 -17.49 -36.84 0.93
CA LEU A 104 -18.33 -36.27 -0.14
C LEU A 104 -17.78 -36.66 -1.53
N PRO A 105 -18.66 -36.71 -2.55
CA PRO A 105 -18.25 -36.91 -3.94
C PRO A 105 -17.28 -35.80 -4.40
N ASP A 106 -16.34 -36.13 -5.32
CA ASP A 106 -15.33 -35.19 -5.85
C ASP A 106 -15.96 -33.91 -6.44
N ALA A 107 -17.14 -34.02 -7.08
CA ALA A 107 -17.86 -32.87 -7.61
C ALA A 107 -18.35 -31.90 -6.50
N ALA A 108 -18.69 -32.39 -5.33
CA ALA A 108 -19.05 -31.56 -4.19
C ALA A 108 -17.81 -30.87 -3.60
N ILE A 109 -16.70 -31.59 -3.51
CA ILE A 109 -15.41 -31.02 -3.08
C ILE A 109 -14.96 -29.92 -4.04
N ALA A 110 -15.02 -30.15 -5.35
CA ALA A 110 -14.66 -29.14 -6.36
C ALA A 110 -15.54 -27.87 -6.25
N ASN A 111 -16.84 -28.03 -5.98
CA ASN A 111 -17.74 -26.89 -5.76
C ASN A 111 -17.36 -26.11 -4.49
N MET A 112 -16.98 -26.81 -3.39
CA MET A 112 -16.49 -26.15 -2.17
C MET A 112 -15.18 -25.38 -2.42
N GLU A 113 -14.24 -25.97 -3.16
CA GLU A 113 -12.98 -25.33 -3.56
C GLU A 113 -13.24 -24.07 -4.39
N GLU A 114 -14.20 -24.13 -5.30
CA GLU A 114 -14.61 -22.99 -6.12
C GLU A 114 -15.24 -21.89 -5.27
N GLN A 115 -16.16 -22.21 -4.35
CA GLN A 115 -16.78 -21.24 -3.45
C GLN A 115 -15.76 -20.55 -2.54
N LEU A 116 -14.73 -21.27 -2.09
CA LEU A 116 -13.67 -20.76 -1.25
C LEU A 116 -12.48 -20.15 -2.03
N SER A 117 -12.63 -19.92 -3.33
CA SER A 117 -11.57 -19.31 -4.17
C SER A 117 -11.68 -17.78 -4.28
N GLY A 118 -12.73 -17.17 -3.75
CA GLY A 118 -12.99 -15.73 -3.84
C GLY A 118 -12.09 -14.86 -2.95
N SER A 119 -12.05 -13.56 -3.26
CA SER A 119 -11.29 -12.55 -2.49
C SER A 119 -11.71 -12.47 -1.02
N CYS A 120 -12.99 -12.68 -0.74
CA CYS A 120 -13.52 -12.74 0.64
C CYS A 120 -12.85 -13.82 1.49
N THR A 121 -12.54 -14.98 0.89
CA THR A 121 -11.81 -16.06 1.58
C THR A 121 -10.40 -15.64 1.95
N ILE A 122 -9.72 -14.91 1.07
CA ILE A 122 -8.38 -14.36 1.34
C ILE A 122 -8.42 -13.40 2.52
N GLU A 123 -9.40 -12.50 2.57
CA GLU A 123 -9.55 -11.54 3.67
C GLU A 123 -9.81 -12.23 5.01
N ILE A 124 -10.74 -13.19 5.04
CA ILE A 124 -11.07 -13.95 6.25
C ILE A 124 -9.88 -14.78 6.72
N ALA A 125 -9.19 -15.45 5.81
CA ALA A 125 -8.02 -16.25 6.13
C ALA A 125 -6.88 -15.40 6.70
N THR A 126 -6.61 -14.26 6.09
CA THR A 126 -5.61 -13.29 6.56
C THR A 126 -5.97 -12.78 7.95
N PHE A 127 -7.24 -12.45 8.18
CA PHE A 127 -7.70 -12.04 9.51
C PHE A 127 -7.60 -13.16 10.55
N ASN A 128 -7.93 -14.40 10.18
CA ASN A 128 -7.76 -15.56 11.07
C ASN A 128 -6.30 -15.74 11.51
N ALA A 129 -5.37 -15.68 10.52
CA ALA A 129 -3.95 -15.79 10.81
C ALA A 129 -3.45 -14.65 11.71
N PHE A 130 -3.91 -13.42 11.46
CA PHE A 130 -3.63 -12.27 12.31
C PHE A 130 -4.21 -12.44 13.73
N ALA A 131 -5.47 -12.84 13.87
CA ALA A 131 -6.14 -13.02 15.16
C ALA A 131 -5.42 -14.10 16.03
N ASN A 132 -4.88 -15.14 15.40
CA ASN A 132 -4.12 -16.17 16.10
C ASN A 132 -2.91 -15.61 16.85
N PHE A 133 -2.18 -14.62 16.28
CA PHE A 133 -1.06 -13.99 16.99
C PHE A 133 -1.49 -13.22 18.24
N ILE A 134 -2.76 -12.82 18.31
CA ILE A 134 -3.33 -12.08 19.46
C ILE A 134 -4.00 -12.99 20.46
N THR A 135 -4.58 -14.13 20.03
CA THR A 135 -5.45 -14.97 20.87
C THR A 135 -4.84 -16.30 21.28
N ASP A 136 -3.78 -16.76 20.60
CA ASP A 136 -3.09 -18.01 20.96
C ASP A 136 -2.28 -17.84 22.24
N GLU A 137 -2.66 -18.57 23.29
CA GLU A 137 -1.99 -18.50 24.59
C GLU A 137 -0.52 -18.94 24.57
N ALA A 138 -0.15 -19.86 23.66
CA ALA A 138 1.23 -20.32 23.57
C ALA A 138 2.12 -19.20 23.00
N ILE A 139 1.63 -18.47 22.00
CA ILE A 139 2.30 -17.30 21.44
C ILE A 139 2.39 -16.20 22.49
N GLN A 140 1.29 -15.87 23.16
CA GLN A 140 1.26 -14.83 24.20
C GLN A 140 2.27 -15.08 25.33
N LYS A 141 2.43 -16.33 25.76
CA LYS A 141 3.38 -16.72 26.83
C LYS A 141 4.83 -16.78 26.32
N SER A 142 5.03 -16.95 25.02
CA SER A 142 6.37 -17.08 24.43
C SER A 142 7.07 -15.75 24.21
N TYR A 143 6.33 -14.66 24.05
CA TYR A 143 6.88 -13.34 23.72
C TYR A 143 6.45 -12.26 24.73
N ASP A 144 7.42 -11.43 25.12
CA ASP A 144 7.17 -10.27 25.99
C ASP A 144 6.52 -9.14 25.21
N HIS A 145 6.88 -9.01 23.91
CA HIS A 145 6.27 -8.07 22.97
C HIS A 145 5.98 -8.73 21.62
N ILE A 146 4.82 -8.43 21.06
CA ILE A 146 4.42 -8.80 19.70
C ILE A 146 4.20 -7.50 18.92
N ILE A 147 5.01 -7.28 17.90
CA ILE A 147 5.05 -6.06 17.11
C ILE A 147 4.44 -6.36 15.75
N PHE A 148 3.44 -5.57 15.36
CA PHE A 148 2.81 -5.66 14.06
C PHE A 148 3.28 -4.50 13.17
N ASP A 149 4.00 -4.82 12.10
CA ASP A 149 4.24 -3.93 10.98
C ASP A 149 3.08 -4.06 10.01
N THR A 150 2.20 -3.05 9.99
CA THR A 150 0.95 -3.16 9.25
C THR A 150 1.07 -2.59 7.84
N ALA A 151 0.23 -3.08 6.93
CA ALA A 151 0.00 -2.47 5.63
C ALA A 151 -0.37 -0.96 5.76
N PRO A 152 -0.30 -0.15 4.70
CA PRO A 152 -0.75 1.24 4.72
C PRO A 152 -2.15 1.39 5.30
N THR A 153 -2.41 2.49 6.00
CA THR A 153 -3.56 2.74 6.89
C THR A 153 -4.92 2.19 6.46
N GLY A 154 -5.28 2.31 5.17
CA GLY A 154 -6.57 1.82 4.66
C GLY A 154 -6.73 0.31 4.78
N HIS A 155 -5.68 -0.46 4.50
CA HIS A 155 -5.72 -1.93 4.58
C HIS A 155 -5.77 -2.43 6.03
N THR A 156 -5.00 -1.78 6.92
CA THR A 156 -5.03 -2.09 8.36
C THR A 156 -6.40 -1.83 8.97
N LEU A 157 -7.00 -0.70 8.64
CA LEU A 157 -8.35 -0.36 9.08
C LEU A 157 -9.36 -1.38 8.57
N ARG A 158 -9.27 -1.80 7.31
CA ARG A 158 -10.14 -2.83 6.73
C ARG A 158 -10.00 -4.15 7.49
N ILE A 159 -8.78 -4.63 7.75
CA ILE A 159 -8.54 -5.85 8.55
C ILE A 159 -9.15 -5.73 9.95
N LEU A 160 -9.02 -4.60 10.62
CA LEU A 160 -9.55 -4.39 11.97
C LEU A 160 -11.07 -4.17 12.00
N GLN A 161 -11.68 -3.73 10.89
CA GLN A 161 -13.13 -3.57 10.76
C GLN A 161 -13.83 -4.86 10.31
N LEU A 162 -13.11 -5.79 9.66
CA LEU A 162 -13.65 -7.03 9.13
C LEU A 162 -14.49 -7.83 10.16
N PRO A 163 -14.07 -8.01 11.42
CA PRO A 163 -14.86 -8.77 12.39
C PRO A 163 -16.23 -8.17 12.64
N SER A 164 -16.31 -6.85 12.72
CA SER A 164 -17.58 -6.14 12.95
C SER A 164 -18.45 -6.19 11.70
N ALA A 165 -17.86 -5.98 10.52
CA ALA A 165 -18.57 -6.02 9.24
C ALA A 165 -19.12 -7.42 8.95
N TRP A 166 -18.30 -8.45 9.11
CA TRP A 166 -18.73 -9.84 8.93
C TRP A 166 -19.73 -10.32 10.00
N SER A 167 -19.54 -9.92 11.27
CA SER A 167 -20.47 -10.25 12.34
C SER A 167 -21.86 -9.64 12.09
N ASN A 168 -21.90 -8.40 11.61
CA ASN A 168 -23.16 -7.74 11.24
C ASN A 168 -23.79 -8.41 10.02
N PHE A 169 -23.03 -8.69 8.97
CA PHE A 169 -23.48 -9.36 7.77
C PHE A 169 -24.05 -10.77 8.07
N ILE A 170 -23.36 -11.59 8.88
CA ILE A 170 -23.83 -12.91 9.30
C ILE A 170 -25.11 -12.83 10.15
N ASN A 171 -25.22 -11.81 11.02
CA ASN A 171 -26.41 -11.64 11.85
C ASN A 171 -27.62 -11.12 11.06
N GLU A 172 -27.42 -10.38 9.98
CA GLU A 172 -28.46 -9.78 9.14
C GLU A 172 -28.84 -10.67 7.94
N SER A 173 -27.96 -11.61 7.54
CA SER A 173 -28.20 -12.52 6.42
C SER A 173 -29.27 -13.56 6.77
N THR A 174 -30.35 -13.57 5.99
CA THR A 174 -31.48 -14.51 6.16
C THR A 174 -31.39 -15.76 5.27
N HIS A 175 -30.55 -15.70 4.21
CA HIS A 175 -30.43 -16.76 3.19
C HIS A 175 -29.05 -17.43 3.16
N GLY A 176 -28.12 -17.03 4.05
CA GLY A 176 -26.73 -17.47 4.06
C GLY A 176 -25.86 -16.68 3.08
N ALA A 177 -24.59 -16.43 3.45
CA ALA A 177 -23.68 -15.68 2.60
C ALA A 177 -23.31 -16.48 1.34
N SER A 178 -23.80 -16.05 0.17
CA SER A 178 -23.62 -16.77 -1.10
C SER A 178 -22.15 -16.90 -1.51
N CYS A 179 -21.30 -15.94 -1.14
CA CYS A 179 -19.87 -15.94 -1.43
C CYS A 179 -19.03 -16.82 -0.49
N LEU A 180 -19.58 -17.27 0.64
CA LEU A 180 -18.87 -18.09 1.63
C LEU A 180 -19.47 -19.50 1.80
N GLY A 181 -20.66 -19.74 1.26
CA GLY A 181 -21.41 -20.99 1.43
C GLY A 181 -21.82 -21.24 2.89
N GLN A 182 -22.59 -22.32 3.12
CA GLN A 182 -22.98 -22.75 4.47
C GLN A 182 -21.84 -23.33 5.32
N LEU A 183 -20.61 -23.34 4.77
CA LEU A 183 -19.42 -24.02 5.30
C LEU A 183 -18.49 -23.13 6.11
N SER A 184 -18.88 -21.89 6.38
CA SER A 184 -17.93 -20.85 6.80
C SER A 184 -17.24 -21.07 8.14
N GLY A 185 -17.69 -21.99 9.00
CA GLY A 185 -17.08 -22.15 10.35
C GLY A 185 -16.91 -20.84 11.14
N LEU A 186 -17.49 -19.75 10.59
CA LEU A 186 -17.34 -18.38 11.10
C LEU A 186 -18.04 -18.21 12.45
N GLU A 187 -19.13 -18.93 12.69
CA GLU A 187 -19.80 -18.89 14.00
C GLU A 187 -18.90 -19.41 15.13
N GLU A 188 -18.13 -20.47 14.87
CA GLU A 188 -17.19 -21.05 15.85
C GLU A 188 -16.04 -20.08 16.15
N LYS A 189 -15.64 -19.25 15.18
CA LYS A 189 -14.56 -18.26 15.31
C LYS A 189 -15.00 -16.91 15.87
N LYS A 190 -16.30 -16.68 16.01
CA LYS A 190 -16.85 -15.42 16.53
C LYS A 190 -16.29 -15.04 17.91
N ALA A 191 -16.08 -16.02 18.78
CA ALA A 191 -15.47 -15.81 20.11
C ALA A 191 -14.00 -15.36 20.00
N VAL A 192 -13.23 -15.96 19.07
CA VAL A 192 -11.83 -15.60 18.81
C VAL A 192 -11.74 -14.17 18.28
N TYR A 193 -12.60 -13.81 17.32
CA TYR A 193 -12.64 -12.46 16.75
C TYR A 193 -12.99 -11.41 17.81
N LYS A 194 -13.98 -11.69 18.64
CA LYS A 194 -14.33 -10.81 19.75
C LYS A 194 -13.15 -10.62 20.70
N THR A 195 -12.47 -11.70 21.10
CA THR A 195 -11.29 -11.62 21.97
C THR A 195 -10.17 -10.79 21.33
N ALA A 196 -9.95 -10.94 20.02
CA ALA A 196 -8.95 -10.13 19.31
C ALA A 196 -9.32 -8.63 19.34
N VAL A 197 -10.58 -8.28 19.03
CA VAL A 197 -11.06 -6.89 19.06
C VAL A 197 -10.98 -6.30 20.48
N ASP A 198 -11.43 -7.04 21.49
CA ASP A 198 -11.37 -6.61 22.89
C ASP A 198 -9.91 -6.37 23.34
N THR A 199 -8.97 -7.23 22.91
CA THR A 199 -7.54 -7.06 23.20
C THR A 199 -6.95 -5.83 22.51
N LEU A 200 -7.34 -5.57 21.27
CA LEU A 200 -6.90 -4.39 20.52
C LEU A 200 -7.42 -3.08 21.14
N ALA A 201 -8.62 -3.09 21.69
CA ALA A 201 -9.22 -1.94 22.37
C ALA A 201 -8.68 -1.73 23.80
N ASP A 202 -8.07 -2.76 24.41
CA ASP A 202 -7.48 -2.66 25.74
C ASP A 202 -6.16 -1.87 25.72
N GLY A 203 -6.19 -0.60 26.10
CA GLY A 203 -5.01 0.27 26.16
C GLY A 203 -3.92 -0.19 27.14
N GLY A 204 -4.20 -1.14 28.04
CA GLY A 204 -3.20 -1.78 28.90
C GLY A 204 -2.43 -2.91 28.20
N LYS A 205 -2.99 -3.46 27.13
CA LYS A 205 -2.39 -4.54 26.33
C LYS A 205 -1.86 -4.08 24.99
N THR A 206 -2.49 -3.08 24.39
CA THR A 206 -2.22 -2.61 23.02
C THR A 206 -1.79 -1.16 22.99
N MET A 207 -0.77 -0.85 22.23
CA MET A 207 -0.31 0.50 21.91
C MET A 207 -0.18 0.65 20.40
N LEU A 208 -0.73 1.75 19.88
CA LEU A 208 -0.62 2.12 18.48
C LEU A 208 0.48 3.19 18.29
N LEU A 209 1.45 2.89 17.43
CA LEU A 209 2.53 3.78 17.05
C LEU A 209 2.25 4.31 15.65
N LEU A 210 1.76 5.54 15.57
CA LEU A 210 1.51 6.23 14.31
C LEU A 210 2.84 6.77 13.78
N VAL A 211 3.32 6.21 12.66
CA VAL A 211 4.55 6.68 12.00
C VAL A 211 4.18 7.62 10.86
N THR A 212 4.79 8.79 10.85
CA THR A 212 4.59 9.80 9.82
C THR A 212 5.91 10.47 9.42
N ARG A 213 5.88 11.29 8.39
CA ARG A 213 6.98 12.20 8.02
C ARG A 213 6.60 13.65 8.33
N PRO A 214 7.56 14.56 8.50
CA PRO A 214 7.30 15.98 8.71
C PRO A 214 6.85 16.67 7.40
N GLU A 215 5.76 16.17 6.82
CA GLU A 215 5.16 16.60 5.57
C GLU A 215 3.64 16.67 5.71
N THR A 216 2.99 17.62 5.03
CA THR A 216 1.54 17.88 5.19
C THR A 216 0.69 16.65 4.87
N ALA A 217 0.92 15.95 3.75
CA ALA A 217 0.08 14.83 3.35
C ALA A 217 0.23 13.61 4.27
N PRO A 218 1.45 13.15 4.67
CA PRO A 218 1.59 12.11 5.69
C PRO A 218 0.99 12.45 7.04
N LEU A 219 1.07 13.72 7.48
CA LEU A 219 0.45 14.17 8.73
C LEU A 219 -1.08 14.13 8.68
N GLN A 220 -1.69 14.56 7.57
CA GLN A 220 -3.14 14.48 7.39
C GLN A 220 -3.63 13.02 7.38
N GLU A 221 -2.90 12.13 6.71
CA GLU A 221 -3.22 10.72 6.65
C GLU A 221 -3.07 10.04 8.03
N ALA A 222 -2.01 10.38 8.78
CA ALA A 222 -1.84 9.91 10.15
C ALA A 222 -2.98 10.39 11.07
N ASN A 223 -3.47 11.63 10.85
CA ASN A 223 -4.62 12.16 11.58
C ASN A 223 -5.89 11.38 11.28
N ARG A 224 -6.17 11.12 9.99
CA ARG A 224 -7.33 10.32 9.58
C ARG A 224 -7.28 8.95 10.23
N ALA A 225 -6.15 8.24 10.10
CA ALA A 225 -5.96 6.92 10.70
C ALA A 225 -6.11 6.93 12.23
N SER A 226 -5.57 7.95 12.90
CA SER A 226 -5.72 8.11 14.36
C SER A 226 -7.19 8.23 14.77
N CYS A 227 -7.99 9.04 14.06
CA CYS A 227 -9.40 9.23 14.36
C CYS A 227 -10.19 7.93 14.13
N GLU A 228 -10.03 7.30 12.96
CA GLU A 228 -10.73 6.08 12.59
C GLU A 228 -10.40 4.91 13.54
N LEU A 229 -9.13 4.74 13.93
CA LEU A 229 -8.72 3.71 14.90
C LEU A 229 -9.23 4.00 16.31
N ARG A 230 -9.37 5.28 16.67
CA ARG A 230 -9.96 5.68 17.95
C ARG A 230 -11.47 5.36 18.01
N GLU A 231 -12.19 5.51 16.90
CA GLU A 231 -13.60 5.11 16.77
C GLU A 231 -13.75 3.58 16.93
N LEU A 232 -12.75 2.79 16.54
CA LEU A 232 -12.70 1.35 16.79
C LEU A 232 -12.27 0.98 18.22
N GLY A 233 -12.09 1.95 19.11
CA GLY A 233 -11.74 1.74 20.52
C GLY A 233 -10.24 1.75 20.83
N ILE A 234 -9.36 1.89 19.86
CA ILE A 234 -7.90 1.91 20.07
C ILE A 234 -7.46 3.30 20.53
N GLN A 235 -7.48 3.52 21.84
CA GLN A 235 -7.25 4.84 22.45
C GLN A 235 -5.78 5.11 22.79
N ASN A 236 -4.98 4.08 23.12
CA ASN A 236 -3.59 4.22 23.50
C ASN A 236 -2.71 4.42 22.26
N GLN A 237 -2.47 5.68 21.89
CA GLN A 237 -1.79 6.07 20.66
C GLN A 237 -0.63 7.03 20.94
N LEU A 238 0.47 6.89 20.20
CA LEU A 238 1.56 7.85 20.14
C LEU A 238 1.98 8.15 18.70
N LEU A 239 2.61 9.28 18.47
CA LEU A 239 3.06 9.74 17.16
C LEU A 239 4.58 9.71 17.06
N ILE A 240 5.10 9.06 16.03
CA ILE A 240 6.52 9.06 15.66
C ILE A 240 6.68 9.83 14.34
N VAL A 241 7.36 10.98 14.41
CA VAL A 241 7.72 11.77 13.23
C VAL A 241 9.11 11.34 12.76
N ASN A 242 9.14 10.54 11.70
CA ASN A 242 10.37 9.97 11.14
C ASN A 242 10.96 10.87 10.06
N GLY A 243 12.29 10.97 10.01
CA GLY A 243 13.02 11.71 8.98
C GLY A 243 13.11 13.21 9.24
N VAL A 244 13.18 13.63 10.50
CA VAL A 244 13.37 15.05 10.88
C VAL A 244 14.80 15.47 10.63
N LEU A 245 15.02 16.51 9.82
CA LEU A 245 16.34 17.09 9.58
C LEU A 245 16.78 17.89 10.81
N MET A 246 17.93 17.50 11.38
CA MET A 246 18.46 18.11 12.61
C MET A 246 19.42 19.27 12.34
N GLN A 247 20.20 19.21 11.26
CA GLN A 247 21.18 20.19 10.88
C GLN A 247 20.84 20.77 9.50
N HIS A 248 20.96 22.08 9.35
CA HIS A 248 20.62 22.80 8.12
C HIS A 248 21.61 23.96 7.93
N ASP A 249 22.69 23.70 7.22
CA ASP A 249 23.89 24.54 7.08
C ASP A 249 24.15 25.00 5.63
N ASP A 250 23.32 24.59 4.69
CA ASP A 250 23.29 25.08 3.31
C ASP A 250 21.90 25.53 2.87
N ALA A 251 21.78 26.08 1.67
CA ALA A 251 20.52 26.59 1.15
C ALA A 251 19.46 25.48 1.00
N LEU A 252 19.86 24.30 0.53
CA LEU A 252 18.95 23.17 0.31
C LEU A 252 18.44 22.59 1.63
N SER A 253 19.35 22.33 2.56
CA SER A 253 19.00 21.79 3.88
C SER A 253 18.17 22.80 4.69
N SER A 254 18.45 24.08 4.57
CA SER A 254 17.65 25.15 5.20
C SER A 254 16.23 25.20 4.65
N GLU A 255 16.06 25.03 3.35
CA GLU A 255 14.73 25.00 2.73
C GLU A 255 13.96 23.71 3.09
N LEU A 256 14.64 22.56 3.13
CA LEU A 256 14.03 21.31 3.60
C LEU A 256 13.58 21.45 5.06
N TYR A 257 14.44 21.99 5.93
CA TYR A 257 14.10 22.24 7.33
C TYR A 257 12.91 23.18 7.45
N ARG A 258 12.90 24.30 6.72
CA ARG A 258 11.77 25.25 6.70
C ARG A 258 10.46 24.59 6.31
N LYS A 259 10.48 23.73 5.27
CA LYS A 259 9.30 22.92 4.85
C LYS A 259 8.81 21.99 5.95
N GLN A 260 9.74 21.28 6.59
CA GLN A 260 9.40 20.37 7.68
C GLN A 260 8.77 21.13 8.87
N GLN A 261 9.36 22.27 9.26
CA GLN A 261 8.84 23.09 10.35
C GLN A 261 7.46 23.68 10.02
N ALA A 262 7.23 24.11 8.78
CA ALA A 262 5.92 24.59 8.35
C ALA A 262 4.85 23.48 8.42
N ALA A 263 5.17 22.27 7.96
CA ALA A 263 4.25 21.14 8.04
C ALA A 263 3.95 20.73 9.49
N LEU A 264 4.94 20.76 10.37
CA LEU A 264 4.78 20.45 11.80
C LEU A 264 3.98 21.53 12.53
N ALA A 265 4.16 22.81 12.19
CA ALA A 265 3.37 23.91 12.74
C ALA A 265 1.87 23.77 12.37
N ASP A 266 1.60 23.32 11.13
CA ASP A 266 0.25 23.10 10.58
C ASP A 266 -0.30 21.67 10.87
N MET A 267 0.35 20.94 11.78
CA MET A 267 -0.10 19.61 12.20
C MET A 267 -1.55 19.65 12.71
N PRO A 268 -2.41 18.68 12.32
CA PRO A 268 -3.78 18.59 12.80
C PRO A 268 -3.90 18.55 14.33
N ALA A 269 -4.96 19.19 14.84
CA ALA A 269 -5.16 19.36 16.29
C ALA A 269 -5.23 18.04 17.06
N GLU A 270 -5.82 17.01 16.46
CA GLU A 270 -5.93 15.68 17.10
C GLU A 270 -4.57 15.00 17.27
N LEU A 271 -3.67 15.13 16.28
CA LEU A 271 -2.30 14.63 16.42
C LEU A 271 -1.49 15.42 17.46
N LYS A 272 -1.73 16.73 17.59
CA LYS A 272 -1.07 17.56 18.62
C LYS A 272 -1.39 17.12 20.05
N LYS A 273 -2.50 16.42 20.26
CA LYS A 273 -2.89 15.88 21.58
C LYS A 273 -2.12 14.62 21.96
N LEU A 274 -1.55 13.92 20.98
CA LEU A 274 -0.79 12.69 21.21
C LEU A 274 0.61 13.02 21.76
N THR A 275 1.18 12.08 22.50
CA THR A 275 2.61 12.10 22.81
C THR A 275 3.41 11.95 21.51
N GLN A 276 4.37 12.86 21.26
CA GLN A 276 5.07 12.99 19.99
C GLN A 276 6.58 12.80 20.19
N TYR A 277 7.17 12.00 19.30
CA TYR A 277 8.61 11.78 19.27
C TYR A 277 9.16 11.98 17.86
N ALA A 278 10.43 12.41 17.77
CA ALA A 278 11.14 12.58 16.52
C ALA A 278 12.20 11.48 16.32
N VAL A 279 12.28 10.94 15.12
CA VAL A 279 13.41 10.14 14.65
C VAL A 279 14.15 10.97 13.61
N PRO A 280 15.48 11.21 13.78
CA PRO A 280 16.26 12.00 12.84
C PRO A 280 16.29 11.39 11.43
N LEU A 281 16.43 12.25 10.41
CA LEU A 281 16.72 11.81 9.05
C LEU A 281 18.08 11.12 9.02
N ARG A 282 18.10 9.85 8.65
CA ARG A 282 19.32 9.06 8.54
C ARG A 282 19.91 9.16 7.13
N ALA A 283 21.22 9.29 7.07
CA ALA A 283 21.95 9.40 5.83
C ALA A 283 22.19 8.05 5.13
N TYR A 284 22.06 6.93 5.86
CA TYR A 284 22.34 5.58 5.40
C TYR A 284 21.04 4.80 5.14
N PRO A 285 21.06 3.78 4.27
CA PRO A 285 19.90 2.91 4.05
C PRO A 285 19.60 2.09 5.30
N ILE A 286 18.31 1.97 5.68
CA ILE A 286 17.88 1.21 6.85
C ILE A 286 17.68 -0.27 6.42
N THR A 287 18.76 -0.92 6.03
CA THR A 287 18.83 -2.34 5.67
C THR A 287 20.03 -2.97 6.38
N GLY A 288 19.89 -4.23 6.78
CA GLY A 288 20.89 -4.94 7.58
C GLY A 288 20.85 -4.56 9.08
N ILE A 289 21.19 -5.52 9.92
CA ILE A 289 21.02 -5.42 11.39
C ILE A 289 21.83 -4.26 11.99
N ALA A 290 23.02 -3.99 11.49
CA ALA A 290 23.85 -2.89 12.00
C ALA A 290 23.16 -1.52 11.83
N ASN A 291 22.63 -1.24 10.64
CA ASN A 291 21.93 0.01 10.35
C ASN A 291 20.60 0.12 11.10
N ILE A 292 19.91 -1.00 11.30
CA ILE A 292 18.68 -1.05 12.10
C ILE A 292 18.97 -0.68 13.55
N ARG A 293 20.03 -1.24 14.16
CA ARG A 293 20.46 -0.91 15.52
C ARG A 293 20.83 0.58 15.65
N ALA A 294 21.53 1.12 14.66
CA ALA A 294 21.94 2.51 14.64
C ALA A 294 20.77 3.49 14.45
N MET A 295 19.65 3.06 13.86
CA MET A 295 18.54 3.95 13.49
C MET A 295 18.02 4.77 14.68
N LEU A 296 17.93 4.21 15.87
CA LEU A 296 17.40 4.88 17.07
C LEU A 296 18.50 5.51 17.94
N THR A 297 19.76 5.23 17.70
CA THR A 297 20.85 5.62 18.60
C THR A 297 21.83 6.64 18.01
N GLU A 298 22.37 6.42 16.82
CA GLU A 298 23.50 7.17 16.30
C GLU A 298 23.41 7.51 14.82
N ASP A 299 24.07 8.59 14.41
CA ASP A 299 24.38 8.89 13.02
C ASP A 299 25.69 8.19 12.63
N CYS A 300 25.57 7.00 12.05
CA CYS A 300 26.72 6.31 11.47
C CYS A 300 27.06 6.94 10.12
N PHE A 301 28.14 7.69 10.07
CA PHE A 301 28.69 8.24 8.83
C PHE A 301 29.90 7.40 8.39
N GLU A 302 29.71 6.12 8.12
CA GLU A 302 30.75 5.36 7.44
C GLU A 302 30.89 5.86 5.99
N GLN A 303 32.11 6.19 5.60
CA GLN A 303 32.43 6.51 4.21
C GLN A 303 32.38 5.22 3.40
N GLN A 304 31.25 4.92 2.81
CA GLN A 304 31.19 3.93 1.73
C GLN A 304 31.92 4.52 0.51
N GLN A 305 32.62 3.66 -0.26
CA GLN A 305 33.23 4.08 -1.51
C GLN A 305 32.19 4.73 -2.40
N GLN A 306 32.49 5.92 -2.90
CA GLN A 306 31.61 6.66 -3.81
C GLN A 306 31.42 5.84 -5.09
N ALA A 307 30.23 5.32 -5.30
CA ALA A 307 29.82 4.84 -6.61
C ALA A 307 29.57 6.04 -7.52
N GLU A 308 30.22 6.09 -8.66
CA GLU A 308 29.96 7.15 -9.65
C GLU A 308 28.67 6.87 -10.39
N ILE A 309 27.86 7.92 -10.60
CA ILE A 309 26.65 7.88 -11.43
C ILE A 309 27.03 8.36 -12.82
N ASP A 310 26.86 7.54 -13.83
CA ASP A 310 26.99 7.96 -15.23
C ASP A 310 25.75 8.74 -15.67
N ARG A 311 25.76 10.04 -15.38
CA ARG A 311 24.63 10.94 -15.69
C ARG A 311 24.34 11.07 -17.18
N THR A 312 25.24 10.67 -18.07
CA THR A 312 25.08 10.80 -19.51
C THR A 312 24.11 9.76 -20.10
N LYS A 313 23.88 8.67 -19.35
CA LYS A 313 22.94 7.60 -19.74
C LYS A 313 21.53 7.80 -19.22
N LEU A 314 21.32 8.68 -18.26
CA LEU A 314 20.02 8.89 -17.64
C LEU A 314 19.17 9.88 -18.43
N HIS A 315 17.91 9.55 -18.62
CA HIS A 315 16.95 10.37 -19.34
C HIS A 315 16.32 11.43 -18.43
N ARG A 316 15.80 12.50 -19.07
CA ARG A 316 14.91 13.48 -18.45
C ARG A 316 13.46 13.08 -18.65
N LEU A 317 12.56 13.63 -17.85
CA LEU A 317 11.12 13.35 -17.99
C LEU A 317 10.58 13.72 -19.39
N ASN A 318 11.10 14.80 -19.98
CA ASN A 318 10.70 15.20 -21.32
C ASN A 318 11.09 14.18 -22.41
N ASP A 319 12.17 13.43 -22.21
CA ASP A 319 12.58 12.36 -23.13
C ASP A 319 11.61 11.18 -23.07
N LEU A 320 11.16 10.84 -21.88
CA LEU A 320 10.09 9.86 -21.67
C LEU A 320 8.80 10.30 -22.37
N VAL A 321 8.35 11.55 -22.16
CA VAL A 321 7.13 12.07 -22.78
C VAL A 321 7.24 12.09 -24.32
N ASN A 322 8.42 12.43 -24.87
CA ASN A 322 8.67 12.35 -26.32
C ASN A 322 8.54 10.93 -26.84
N THR A 323 9.06 9.95 -26.11
CA THR A 323 8.97 8.53 -26.49
C THR A 323 7.53 8.04 -26.46
N LEU A 324 6.77 8.37 -25.41
CA LEU A 324 5.34 8.01 -25.28
C LEU A 324 4.52 8.56 -26.45
N ASP A 325 4.78 9.81 -26.85
CA ASP A 325 4.13 10.44 -28.00
C ASP A 325 4.53 9.79 -29.33
N ALA A 326 5.82 9.58 -29.57
CA ALA A 326 6.34 8.96 -30.79
C ALA A 326 5.85 7.50 -30.97
N GLU A 327 5.73 6.75 -29.89
CA GLU A 327 5.20 5.37 -29.88
C GLU A 327 3.66 5.33 -29.89
N ASN A 328 2.99 6.49 -29.92
CA ASN A 328 1.53 6.63 -29.91
C ASN A 328 0.86 5.84 -28.77
N LYS A 329 1.42 5.95 -27.55
CA LYS A 329 0.83 5.32 -26.37
C LYS A 329 -0.52 5.98 -26.03
N LYS A 330 -1.52 5.14 -25.75
CA LYS A 330 -2.91 5.55 -25.48
C LYS A 330 -3.31 5.38 -24.03
N VAL A 331 -2.76 4.38 -23.36
CA VAL A 331 -3.01 4.11 -21.94
C VAL A 331 -1.68 4.10 -21.22
N ILE A 332 -1.52 4.97 -20.23
CA ILE A 332 -0.27 5.17 -19.50
C ILE A 332 -0.54 5.04 -18.02
N PHE A 333 0.13 4.09 -17.38
CA PHE A 333 0.04 3.89 -15.94
C PHE A 333 1.27 4.44 -15.24
N THR A 334 1.09 5.08 -14.08
CA THR A 334 2.17 5.30 -13.12
C THR A 334 1.95 4.39 -11.92
N MET A 335 2.85 3.46 -11.70
CA MET A 335 2.79 2.46 -10.64
C MET A 335 3.99 2.57 -9.71
N GLY A 336 3.87 2.05 -8.49
CA GLY A 336 4.95 2.04 -7.50
C GLY A 336 4.42 2.18 -6.07
N LYS A 337 5.32 2.11 -5.09
CA LYS A 337 5.00 2.23 -3.67
C LYS A 337 4.28 3.55 -3.32
N GLY A 338 3.59 3.56 -2.19
CA GLY A 338 3.03 4.79 -1.63
C GLY A 338 4.14 5.82 -1.29
N GLY A 339 3.91 7.09 -1.67
CA GLY A 339 4.82 8.19 -1.33
C GLY A 339 5.98 8.44 -2.29
N VAL A 340 6.17 7.64 -3.34
CA VAL A 340 7.25 7.82 -4.33
C VAL A 340 6.99 8.97 -5.32
N GLY A 341 5.78 9.54 -5.34
CA GLY A 341 5.44 10.69 -6.19
C GLY A 341 4.71 10.34 -7.49
N LYS A 342 4.03 9.19 -7.57
CA LYS A 342 3.26 8.73 -8.75
C LYS A 342 2.35 9.82 -9.30
N THR A 343 1.52 10.42 -8.46
CA THR A 343 0.57 11.48 -8.83
C THR A 343 1.25 12.67 -9.50
N THR A 344 2.42 13.08 -9.00
CA THR A 344 3.20 14.18 -9.58
C THR A 344 3.72 13.80 -10.97
N ILE A 345 4.22 12.57 -11.13
CA ILE A 345 4.74 12.08 -12.40
C ILE A 345 3.60 11.89 -13.43
N ALA A 346 2.46 11.29 -13.02
CA ALA A 346 1.28 11.18 -13.87
C ALA A 346 0.81 12.55 -14.37
N ALA A 347 0.72 13.53 -13.48
CA ALA A 347 0.35 14.90 -13.81
C ALA A 347 1.36 15.56 -14.78
N ALA A 348 2.66 15.35 -14.57
CA ALA A 348 3.70 15.89 -15.45
C ALA A 348 3.66 15.26 -16.85
N ILE A 349 3.44 13.95 -16.95
CA ILE A 349 3.27 13.25 -18.23
C ILE A 349 2.01 13.75 -18.94
N ALA A 350 0.88 13.84 -18.24
CA ALA A 350 -0.37 14.32 -18.79
C ALA A 350 -0.22 15.75 -19.35
N LEU A 351 0.39 16.65 -18.59
CA LEU A 351 0.65 18.03 -19.02
C LEU A 351 1.60 18.07 -20.21
N GLY A 352 2.67 17.25 -20.19
CA GLY A 352 3.64 17.18 -21.29
C GLY A 352 3.00 16.74 -22.61
N LEU A 353 2.09 15.77 -22.57
CA LEU A 353 1.33 15.30 -23.73
C LEU A 353 0.29 16.34 -24.18
N ALA A 354 -0.43 16.96 -23.25
CA ALA A 354 -1.42 18.01 -23.57
C ALA A 354 -0.76 19.20 -24.27
N LYS A 355 0.43 19.64 -23.83
CA LYS A 355 1.19 20.72 -24.51
C LYS A 355 1.68 20.36 -25.91
N ARG A 356 1.69 19.07 -26.27
CA ARG A 356 1.93 18.59 -27.65
C ARG A 356 0.63 18.50 -28.48
N GLY A 357 -0.47 19.05 -27.95
CA GLY A 357 -1.77 19.09 -28.62
C GLY A 357 -2.57 17.81 -28.55
N LYS A 358 -2.19 16.86 -27.64
CA LYS A 358 -2.98 15.65 -27.42
C LYS A 358 -4.16 15.95 -26.50
N LYS A 359 -5.28 15.27 -26.71
CA LYS A 359 -6.35 15.21 -25.73
C LYS A 359 -5.95 14.22 -24.65
N VAL A 360 -5.95 14.63 -23.40
CA VAL A 360 -5.50 13.82 -22.29
C VAL A 360 -6.56 13.76 -21.19
N HIS A 361 -6.83 12.58 -20.70
CA HIS A 361 -7.65 12.34 -19.52
C HIS A 361 -6.77 11.78 -18.40
N LEU A 362 -6.63 12.54 -17.32
CA LEU A 362 -5.91 12.12 -16.12
C LEU A 362 -6.90 11.60 -15.08
N THR A 363 -6.73 10.36 -14.68
CA THR A 363 -7.56 9.75 -13.63
C THR A 363 -6.71 9.18 -12.52
N THR A 364 -7.32 8.99 -11.35
CA THR A 364 -6.67 8.31 -10.23
C THR A 364 -7.58 7.23 -9.65
N THR A 365 -6.96 6.11 -9.27
CA THR A 365 -7.59 5.05 -8.48
C THR A 365 -7.20 5.14 -7.00
N ASP A 366 -6.38 6.14 -6.61
CA ASP A 366 -6.01 6.37 -5.22
C ASP A 366 -7.02 7.34 -4.58
N PRO A 367 -7.87 6.90 -3.63
CA PRO A 367 -8.84 7.76 -2.97
C PRO A 367 -8.19 8.90 -2.16
N ALA A 368 -6.90 8.76 -1.81
CA ALA A 368 -6.13 9.79 -1.13
C ALA A 368 -5.45 10.78 -2.10
N ALA A 369 -5.53 10.55 -3.42
CA ALA A 369 -4.90 11.41 -4.41
C ALA A 369 -5.76 12.65 -4.67
N HIS A 370 -5.14 13.81 -4.55
CA HIS A 370 -5.78 15.10 -4.83
C HIS A 370 -5.18 15.71 -6.10
N LEU A 371 -5.59 15.24 -7.27
CA LEU A 371 -5.13 15.74 -8.58
C LEU A 371 -5.27 17.26 -8.70
N LYS A 372 -6.35 17.84 -8.17
CA LYS A 372 -6.59 19.29 -8.15
C LYS A 372 -5.52 20.10 -7.42
N PHE A 373 -4.71 19.49 -6.55
CA PHE A 373 -3.58 20.18 -5.92
C PHE A 373 -2.33 20.23 -6.78
N VAL A 374 -2.26 19.43 -7.84
CA VAL A 374 -1.11 19.34 -8.75
C VAL A 374 -1.37 20.05 -10.06
N LEU A 375 -2.58 19.89 -10.62
CA LEU A 375 -3.02 20.51 -11.87
C LEU A 375 -4.32 21.29 -11.67
N SER A 376 -4.49 22.38 -12.43
CA SER A 376 -5.76 23.10 -12.57
C SER A 376 -6.49 22.68 -13.86
N GLU A 377 -7.81 22.86 -13.90
CA GLU A 377 -8.62 22.59 -15.10
C GLU A 377 -8.24 23.48 -16.31
N GLN A 378 -7.48 24.56 -16.07
CA GLN A 378 -7.02 25.48 -17.13
C GLN A 378 -5.90 24.90 -17.99
N ASP A 379 -5.30 23.79 -17.61
CA ASP A 379 -4.19 23.15 -18.33
C ASP A 379 -4.64 22.30 -19.54
N GLY A 380 -5.94 22.32 -19.90
CA GLY A 380 -6.49 21.60 -21.06
C GLY A 380 -6.57 20.08 -20.89
N ILE A 381 -6.52 19.60 -19.64
CA ILE A 381 -6.57 18.19 -19.29
C ILE A 381 -7.92 17.91 -18.62
N THR A 382 -8.64 16.88 -19.09
CA THR A 382 -9.81 16.37 -18.37
C THR A 382 -9.36 15.53 -17.19
N MET A 383 -10.00 15.71 -16.05
CA MET A 383 -9.65 14.98 -14.83
C MET A 383 -10.87 14.26 -14.24
N SER A 384 -10.66 13.02 -13.79
CA SER A 384 -11.66 12.27 -13.02
C SER A 384 -11.00 11.53 -11.85
N HIS A 385 -11.84 11.02 -10.99
CA HIS A 385 -11.43 10.04 -10.00
C HIS A 385 -12.53 8.99 -9.89
N ILE A 386 -12.18 7.75 -9.59
CA ILE A 386 -13.13 6.67 -9.37
C ILE A 386 -13.55 6.71 -7.90
N ASP A 387 -14.82 7.11 -7.67
CA ASP A 387 -15.42 7.12 -6.34
C ASP A 387 -16.07 5.76 -6.07
N GLU A 388 -15.44 4.95 -5.23
CA GLU A 388 -15.88 3.58 -4.93
C GLU A 388 -17.33 3.52 -4.45
N ALA A 389 -17.76 4.45 -3.58
CA ALA A 389 -19.11 4.47 -3.03
C ALA A 389 -20.16 4.85 -4.09
N ALA A 390 -19.83 5.83 -4.94
CA ALA A 390 -20.70 6.25 -6.04
C ALA A 390 -20.84 5.14 -7.09
N GLU A 391 -19.73 4.49 -7.47
CA GLU A 391 -19.75 3.40 -8.46
C GLU A 391 -20.46 2.16 -7.91
N LEU A 392 -20.29 1.81 -6.64
CA LEU A 392 -21.04 0.74 -6.00
C LEU A 392 -22.55 1.00 -6.06
N LYS A 393 -22.98 2.20 -5.70
CA LYS A 393 -24.41 2.56 -5.75
C LYS A 393 -24.96 2.51 -7.17
N LYS A 394 -24.24 3.03 -8.16
CA LYS A 394 -24.59 2.96 -9.58
C LYS A 394 -24.76 1.50 -10.03
N TYR A 395 -23.82 0.64 -9.68
CA TYR A 395 -23.84 -0.77 -10.01
C TYR A 395 -25.04 -1.48 -9.39
N GLN A 396 -25.30 -1.26 -8.10
CA GLN A 396 -26.44 -1.84 -7.38
C GLN A 396 -27.77 -1.43 -8.03
N GLU A 397 -27.95 -0.13 -8.33
CA GLU A 397 -29.15 0.39 -8.98
C GLU A 397 -29.37 -0.22 -10.38
N GLU A 398 -28.31 -0.39 -11.18
CA GLU A 398 -28.37 -1.03 -12.50
C GLU A 398 -28.81 -2.50 -12.42
N VAL A 399 -28.20 -3.28 -11.52
CA VAL A 399 -28.51 -4.71 -11.35
C VAL A 399 -29.96 -4.89 -10.90
N LEU A 400 -30.40 -4.13 -9.91
CA LEU A 400 -31.78 -4.20 -9.41
C LEU A 400 -32.81 -3.72 -10.43
N SER A 401 -32.48 -2.69 -11.22
CA SER A 401 -33.34 -2.22 -12.30
C SER A 401 -33.53 -3.30 -13.36
N LYS A 402 -32.45 -3.96 -13.80
CA LYS A 402 -32.51 -5.09 -14.74
C LYS A 402 -33.29 -6.27 -14.18
N ALA A 403 -33.09 -6.62 -12.91
CA ALA A 403 -33.83 -7.70 -12.26
C ALA A 403 -35.34 -7.44 -12.25
N ARG A 404 -35.75 -6.20 -11.95
CA ARG A 404 -37.18 -5.78 -12.01
C ARG A 404 -37.73 -5.79 -13.42
N GLN A 405 -36.97 -5.33 -14.42
CA GLN A 405 -37.38 -5.35 -15.84
C GLN A 405 -37.54 -6.76 -16.37
N ASN A 406 -36.74 -7.72 -15.91
CA ASN A 406 -36.81 -9.12 -16.29
C ASN A 406 -37.95 -9.88 -15.58
N GLY A 407 -38.75 -9.20 -14.74
CA GLY A 407 -39.91 -9.78 -14.07
C GLY A 407 -39.60 -10.79 -12.98
N LEU A 408 -38.42 -10.68 -12.33
CA LEU A 408 -38.08 -11.54 -11.20
C LEU A 408 -39.04 -11.35 -10.03
N SER A 409 -39.23 -12.38 -9.22
CA SER A 409 -40.11 -12.34 -8.05
C SER A 409 -39.52 -11.40 -6.97
N GLY A 410 -40.38 -10.94 -6.04
CA GLY A 410 -39.95 -10.14 -4.92
C GLY A 410 -38.91 -10.86 -4.03
N GLU A 411 -39.02 -12.18 -3.90
CA GLU A 411 -38.05 -13.00 -3.14
C GLU A 411 -36.69 -13.08 -3.85
N ASP A 412 -36.69 -13.25 -5.18
CA ASP A 412 -35.47 -13.25 -5.98
C ASP A 412 -34.75 -11.88 -5.92
N ILE A 413 -35.52 -10.79 -5.96
CA ILE A 413 -34.98 -9.43 -5.85
C ILE A 413 -34.35 -9.21 -4.45
N ALA A 414 -35.02 -9.68 -3.39
CA ALA A 414 -34.47 -9.57 -2.03
C ALA A 414 -33.16 -10.37 -1.87
N TYR A 415 -33.07 -11.54 -2.49
CA TYR A 415 -31.82 -12.31 -2.53
C TYR A 415 -30.69 -11.56 -3.25
N ILE A 416 -31.00 -10.97 -4.42
CA ILE A 416 -30.03 -10.15 -5.17
C ILE A 416 -29.61 -8.90 -4.35
N GLU A 417 -30.55 -8.23 -3.68
CA GLU A 417 -30.24 -7.08 -2.81
C GLU A 417 -29.31 -7.47 -1.66
N GLU A 418 -29.47 -8.65 -1.09
CA GLU A 418 -28.60 -9.17 -0.04
C GLU A 418 -27.18 -9.44 -0.57
N ASP A 419 -27.07 -10.10 -1.73
CA ASP A 419 -25.81 -10.42 -2.39
C ASP A 419 -25.02 -9.15 -2.80
N LEU A 420 -25.75 -8.13 -3.29
CA LEU A 420 -25.18 -6.83 -3.66
C LEU A 420 -24.63 -6.00 -2.48
N ARG A 421 -24.87 -6.39 -1.23
CA ARG A 421 -24.27 -5.78 -0.03
C ARG A 421 -22.93 -6.42 0.32
N SER A 422 -22.52 -7.47 -0.38
CA SER A 422 -21.24 -8.14 -0.12
C SER A 422 -20.06 -7.22 -0.44
N PRO A 423 -18.95 -7.33 0.30
CA PRO A 423 -17.75 -6.55 0.02
C PRO A 423 -17.20 -6.75 -1.39
N CYS A 424 -17.38 -7.95 -1.99
CA CYS A 424 -16.94 -8.26 -3.35
C CYS A 424 -17.64 -7.40 -4.41
N THR A 425 -18.90 -6.99 -4.17
CA THR A 425 -19.66 -6.15 -5.09
C THR A 425 -19.02 -4.78 -5.30
N GLN A 426 -18.37 -4.23 -4.26
CA GLN A 426 -17.62 -2.97 -4.36
C GLN A 426 -16.44 -3.09 -5.33
N GLU A 427 -15.69 -4.20 -5.27
CA GLU A 427 -14.56 -4.45 -6.17
C GLU A 427 -15.01 -4.57 -7.63
N ILE A 428 -16.13 -5.25 -7.87
CA ILE A 428 -16.75 -5.37 -9.19
C ILE A 428 -17.15 -3.99 -9.75
N ALA A 429 -17.77 -3.15 -8.94
CA ALA A 429 -18.20 -1.81 -9.33
C ALA A 429 -17.01 -0.92 -9.73
N VAL A 430 -15.95 -0.91 -8.92
CA VAL A 430 -14.71 -0.19 -9.19
C VAL A 430 -14.03 -0.69 -10.46
N PHE A 431 -13.99 -2.01 -10.65
CA PHE A 431 -13.42 -2.63 -11.84
C PHE A 431 -14.15 -2.21 -13.14
N ARG A 432 -15.48 -2.18 -13.12
CA ARG A 432 -16.29 -1.70 -14.26
C ARG A 432 -16.02 -0.24 -14.57
N ALA A 433 -16.00 0.61 -13.55
CA ALA A 433 -15.68 2.03 -13.72
C ALA A 433 -14.28 2.24 -14.31
N PHE A 434 -13.31 1.44 -13.88
CA PHE A 434 -11.96 1.43 -14.44
C PHE A 434 -11.96 1.04 -15.93
N ALA A 435 -12.69 -0.01 -16.32
CA ALA A 435 -12.82 -0.44 -17.70
C ALA A 435 -13.48 0.64 -18.58
N GLU A 436 -14.52 1.33 -18.11
CA GLU A 436 -15.18 2.45 -18.78
C GLU A 436 -14.21 3.64 -19.01
N VAL A 437 -13.31 3.90 -18.07
CA VAL A 437 -12.28 4.95 -18.24
C VAL A 437 -11.25 4.55 -19.29
N VAL A 438 -10.77 3.31 -19.28
CA VAL A 438 -9.78 2.81 -20.25
C VAL A 438 -10.37 2.76 -21.67
N GLU A 439 -11.67 2.53 -21.82
CA GLU A 439 -12.33 2.52 -23.14
C GLU A 439 -12.28 3.88 -23.84
N LYS A 440 -12.22 5.00 -23.10
CA LYS A 440 -12.04 6.34 -23.67
C LYS A 440 -10.72 6.53 -24.43
N ALA A 441 -9.78 5.58 -24.32
CA ALA A 441 -8.51 5.61 -25.04
C ALA A 441 -8.66 5.56 -26.56
N ASP A 442 -9.84 5.31 -27.10
CA ASP A 442 -10.15 5.44 -28.51
C ASP A 442 -10.06 6.91 -29.00
N ASP A 443 -10.47 7.86 -28.14
CA ASP A 443 -10.59 9.28 -28.48
C ASP A 443 -9.52 10.17 -27.83
N GLU A 444 -8.94 9.77 -26.71
CA GLU A 444 -8.01 10.55 -25.89
C GLU A 444 -6.90 9.68 -25.27
N ILE A 445 -5.82 10.29 -24.80
CA ILE A 445 -4.77 9.56 -24.06
C ILE A 445 -5.19 9.47 -22.59
N ILE A 446 -5.24 8.27 -22.04
CA ILE A 446 -5.59 8.03 -20.65
C ILE A 446 -4.31 7.89 -19.82
N VAL A 447 -4.13 8.79 -18.87
CA VAL A 447 -3.05 8.68 -17.85
C VAL A 447 -3.66 8.30 -16.52
N ILE A 448 -3.20 7.21 -15.95
CA ILE A 448 -3.77 6.61 -14.74
C ILE A 448 -2.75 6.66 -13.61
N ASP A 449 -3.06 7.47 -12.59
CA ASP A 449 -2.35 7.46 -11.32
C ASP A 449 -2.91 6.35 -10.44
N THR A 450 -2.12 5.32 -10.17
CA THR A 450 -2.62 4.14 -9.46
C THR A 450 -2.49 4.27 -7.95
N ALA A 451 -3.42 3.65 -7.22
CA ALA A 451 -3.23 3.36 -5.80
C ALA A 451 -1.94 2.55 -5.55
N PRO A 452 -1.37 2.57 -4.34
CA PRO A 452 -0.19 1.75 -4.03
C PRO A 452 -0.42 0.27 -4.34
N THR A 453 0.52 -0.31 -5.01
CA THR A 453 0.79 -1.62 -5.60
C THR A 453 -0.18 -2.81 -5.47
N GLY A 454 -0.96 -2.95 -4.42
CA GLY A 454 -1.82 -4.14 -4.23
C GLY A 454 -3.15 -4.10 -4.99
N HIS A 455 -3.84 -2.96 -5.00
CA HIS A 455 -5.22 -2.87 -5.55
C HIS A 455 -5.28 -2.92 -7.08
N THR A 456 -4.30 -2.35 -7.77
CA THR A 456 -4.33 -2.33 -9.24
C THR A 456 -4.03 -3.69 -9.85
N LEU A 457 -3.15 -4.49 -9.22
CA LEU A 457 -2.90 -5.88 -9.61
C LEU A 457 -4.11 -6.76 -9.31
N LEU A 458 -4.76 -6.59 -8.16
CA LEU A 458 -6.02 -7.27 -7.83
C LEU A 458 -7.11 -6.93 -8.85
N LEU A 459 -7.19 -5.68 -9.34
CA LEU A 459 -8.11 -5.31 -10.42
C LEU A 459 -7.79 -6.04 -11.73
N LEU A 460 -6.52 -6.31 -12.02
CA LEU A 460 -6.10 -7.03 -13.23
C LEU A 460 -6.32 -8.55 -13.09
N GLU A 461 -6.08 -9.12 -11.93
CA GLU A 461 -6.37 -10.52 -11.60
C GLU A 461 -7.88 -10.78 -11.48
N SER A 462 -8.64 -9.79 -11.04
CA SER A 462 -10.09 -9.83 -10.94
C SER A 462 -10.80 -9.99 -12.29
N THR A 463 -10.11 -9.76 -13.42
CA THR A 463 -10.75 -9.89 -14.74
C THR A 463 -11.20 -11.31 -15.02
N GLU A 464 -10.42 -12.32 -14.62
CA GLU A 464 -10.84 -13.73 -14.76
C GLU A 464 -11.91 -14.10 -13.73
N ASN A 465 -11.83 -13.56 -12.51
CA ASN A 465 -12.83 -13.76 -11.47
C ASN A 465 -14.14 -13.05 -11.81
N TYR A 466 -14.04 -11.84 -12.37
CA TYR A 466 -15.19 -11.06 -12.84
C TYR A 466 -15.95 -11.78 -13.97
N ASP A 467 -15.28 -12.35 -14.93
CA ASP A 467 -15.89 -13.12 -16.03
C ASP A 467 -16.63 -14.36 -15.50
N ARG A 468 -16.06 -15.02 -14.47
CA ARG A 468 -16.73 -16.13 -13.75
C ARG A 468 -17.97 -15.66 -12.98
N GLU A 469 -17.88 -14.55 -12.26
CA GLU A 469 -19.00 -14.03 -11.45
C GLU A 469 -20.17 -13.57 -12.32
N ILE A 470 -19.91 -12.89 -13.45
CA ILE A 470 -20.96 -12.53 -14.42
C ILE A 470 -21.61 -13.78 -15.02
N ARG A 471 -20.84 -14.81 -15.35
CA ARG A 471 -21.41 -16.08 -15.84
C ARG A 471 -22.31 -16.74 -14.79
N ARG A 472 -22.00 -16.62 -13.50
CA ARG A 472 -22.83 -17.11 -12.38
C ARG A 472 -24.15 -16.33 -12.28
N THR A 473 -24.14 -15.02 -12.44
CA THR A 473 -25.32 -14.16 -12.34
C THR A 473 -26.14 -14.09 -13.63
N LYS A 474 -25.79 -14.87 -14.69
CA LYS A 474 -26.43 -14.82 -16.02
C LYS A 474 -26.45 -13.41 -16.62
N GLY A 475 -25.54 -12.52 -16.20
CA GLY A 475 -25.36 -11.17 -16.74
C GLY A 475 -24.55 -11.18 -18.04
N GLU A 476 -24.73 -10.15 -18.87
CA GLU A 476 -23.85 -9.91 -20.02
C GLU A 476 -22.64 -9.13 -19.56
N THR A 477 -21.42 -9.61 -19.90
CA THR A 477 -20.18 -8.87 -19.65
C THR A 477 -20.18 -7.60 -20.50
N PRO A 478 -20.02 -6.39 -19.91
CA PRO A 478 -19.94 -5.14 -20.66
C PRO A 478 -18.79 -5.19 -21.69
N GLU A 479 -18.98 -4.54 -22.83
CA GLU A 479 -17.96 -4.49 -23.90
C GLU A 479 -16.65 -3.86 -23.40
N SER A 480 -16.73 -2.80 -22.56
CA SER A 480 -15.57 -2.18 -21.92
C SER A 480 -14.71 -3.16 -21.14
N VAL A 481 -15.33 -4.13 -20.46
CA VAL A 481 -14.63 -5.19 -19.71
C VAL A 481 -14.00 -6.21 -20.65
N LYS A 482 -14.67 -6.58 -21.74
CA LYS A 482 -14.13 -7.53 -22.74
C LYS A 482 -12.89 -6.96 -23.43
N HIS A 483 -12.87 -5.65 -23.71
CA HIS A 483 -11.78 -4.98 -24.38
C HIS A 483 -10.62 -4.62 -23.45
N LEU A 484 -10.84 -4.60 -22.12
CA LEU A 484 -9.87 -4.13 -21.16
C LEU A 484 -8.54 -4.91 -21.21
N LEU A 485 -8.57 -6.22 -21.00
CA LEU A 485 -7.34 -7.04 -20.98
C LEU A 485 -6.56 -7.02 -22.30
N PRO A 486 -7.20 -7.20 -23.48
CA PRO A 486 -6.48 -7.06 -24.74
C PRO A 486 -5.80 -5.70 -24.89
N ARG A 487 -6.45 -4.60 -24.47
CA ARG A 487 -5.89 -3.26 -24.53
C ARG A 487 -4.71 -3.08 -23.58
N LEU A 488 -4.85 -3.54 -22.34
CA LEU A 488 -3.79 -3.46 -21.34
C LEU A 488 -2.53 -4.25 -21.75
N LYS A 489 -2.70 -5.39 -22.42
CA LYS A 489 -1.61 -6.19 -22.97
C LYS A 489 -1.13 -5.70 -24.34
N GLY A 490 -1.82 -4.73 -24.93
CA GLY A 490 -1.52 -4.14 -26.23
C GLY A 490 -0.32 -3.21 -26.23
N LYS A 491 0.27 -2.99 -27.41
CA LYS A 491 1.42 -2.08 -27.59
C LYS A 491 1.10 -0.62 -27.29
N GLU A 492 -0.16 -0.24 -27.28
CA GLU A 492 -0.65 1.11 -26.97
C GLU A 492 -0.64 1.43 -25.46
N THR A 493 -0.41 0.42 -24.61
CA THR A 493 -0.30 0.59 -23.17
C THR A 493 1.17 0.67 -22.75
N GLU A 494 1.46 1.55 -21.80
CA GLU A 494 2.76 1.65 -21.14
C GLU A 494 2.59 1.73 -19.63
N VAL A 495 3.36 0.94 -18.90
CA VAL A 495 3.45 1.02 -17.45
C VAL A 495 4.78 1.65 -17.07
N ILE A 496 4.71 2.74 -16.31
CA ILE A 496 5.86 3.47 -15.81
C ILE A 496 5.99 3.20 -14.32
N ILE A 497 7.08 2.60 -13.91
CA ILE A 497 7.36 2.35 -12.51
C ILE A 497 8.05 3.56 -11.90
N VAL A 498 7.47 4.10 -10.82
CA VAL A 498 8.03 5.22 -10.07
C VAL A 498 8.60 4.71 -8.75
N THR A 499 9.86 5.06 -8.48
CA THR A 499 10.58 4.65 -7.27
C THR A 499 11.38 5.80 -6.67
N LEU A 500 11.95 5.58 -5.48
CA LEU A 500 12.96 6.43 -4.87
C LEU A 500 14.32 5.72 -4.96
N PRO A 501 15.46 6.46 -4.93
CA PRO A 501 16.79 5.86 -4.97
C PRO A 501 17.20 5.26 -3.61
N GLU A 502 16.39 4.34 -3.11
CA GLU A 502 16.58 3.68 -1.81
C GLU A 502 16.29 2.17 -1.95
N ALA A 503 16.93 1.36 -1.10
CA ALA A 503 16.84 -0.10 -1.15
C ALA A 503 15.40 -0.62 -1.22
N THR A 504 14.59 -0.29 -0.21
CA THR A 504 13.23 -0.78 -0.08
C THR A 504 12.33 -0.39 -1.25
N PRO A 505 12.22 0.89 -1.68
CA PRO A 505 11.42 1.26 -2.86
C PRO A 505 11.88 0.58 -4.15
N VAL A 506 13.18 0.37 -4.34
CA VAL A 506 13.71 -0.30 -5.55
C VAL A 506 13.36 -1.79 -5.55
N TYR A 507 13.54 -2.50 -4.44
CA TYR A 507 13.16 -3.92 -4.37
C TYR A 507 11.65 -4.13 -4.51
N GLU A 508 10.82 -3.27 -3.92
CA GLU A 508 9.38 -3.32 -4.13
C GLU A 508 8.98 -3.06 -5.59
N ALA A 509 9.67 -2.11 -6.24
CA ALA A 509 9.46 -1.81 -7.65
C ALA A 509 9.84 -3.01 -8.55
N MET A 510 10.92 -3.74 -8.22
CA MET A 510 11.30 -4.97 -8.93
C MET A 510 10.26 -6.07 -8.76
N ARG A 511 9.76 -6.28 -7.54
CA ARG A 511 8.68 -7.25 -7.28
C ARG A 511 7.40 -6.87 -8.04
N LEU A 512 7.03 -5.59 -8.03
CA LEU A 512 5.89 -5.11 -8.81
C LEU A 512 6.06 -5.39 -10.31
N GLU A 513 7.25 -5.18 -10.85
CA GLU A 513 7.51 -5.50 -12.26
C GLU A 513 7.36 -7.00 -12.55
N ASP A 514 7.83 -7.87 -11.65
CA ASP A 514 7.66 -9.32 -11.79
C ASP A 514 6.18 -9.73 -11.72
N ASP A 515 5.39 -9.09 -10.86
CA ASP A 515 3.95 -9.31 -10.79
C ASP A 515 3.26 -8.86 -12.08
N LEU A 516 3.61 -7.70 -12.62
CA LEU A 516 3.12 -7.20 -13.90
C LEU A 516 3.47 -8.16 -15.05
N LYS A 517 4.70 -8.67 -15.09
CA LYS A 517 5.15 -9.67 -16.10
C LYS A 517 4.31 -10.95 -16.00
N ARG A 518 4.00 -11.42 -14.80
CA ARG A 518 3.11 -12.59 -14.59
C ARG A 518 1.70 -12.33 -15.11
N ALA A 519 1.19 -11.11 -14.96
CA ALA A 519 -0.09 -10.68 -15.53
C ALA A 519 -0.04 -10.42 -17.05
N GLY A 520 1.13 -10.54 -17.68
CA GLY A 520 1.34 -10.31 -19.12
C GLY A 520 1.45 -8.84 -19.49
N LEU A 521 1.84 -7.98 -18.55
CA LEU A 521 2.06 -6.55 -18.73
C LEU A 521 3.55 -6.23 -18.73
N SER A 522 3.96 -5.23 -19.53
CA SER A 522 5.35 -4.79 -19.60
C SER A 522 5.51 -3.40 -19.00
N ALA A 523 6.47 -3.25 -18.10
CA ALA A 523 6.92 -1.96 -17.59
C ALA A 523 8.31 -1.68 -18.17
N ASN A 524 8.38 -0.79 -19.17
CA ASN A 524 9.65 -0.55 -19.86
C ASN A 524 10.42 0.63 -19.27
N TRP A 525 9.71 1.62 -18.70
CA TRP A 525 10.29 2.84 -18.17
C TRP A 525 10.21 2.91 -16.66
N TRP A 526 11.32 3.33 -16.04
CA TRP A 526 11.35 3.63 -14.62
C TRP A 526 11.71 5.09 -14.37
N VAL A 527 11.04 5.70 -13.38
CA VAL A 527 11.32 7.06 -12.92
C VAL A 527 11.83 6.99 -11.49
N ILE A 528 13.09 7.33 -11.28
CA ILE A 528 13.69 7.53 -9.97
C ILE A 528 13.43 8.98 -9.57
N ASN A 529 12.60 9.17 -8.57
CA ASN A 529 12.15 10.49 -8.13
C ASN A 529 12.86 10.95 -6.85
N GLN A 530 12.89 12.26 -6.61
CA GLN A 530 13.38 12.89 -5.38
C GLN A 530 14.84 12.57 -5.02
N SER A 531 15.72 12.45 -6.01
CA SER A 531 17.13 12.16 -5.80
C SER A 531 17.89 13.38 -5.25
N PHE A 532 18.63 13.20 -4.18
CA PHE A 532 19.58 14.18 -3.66
C PHE A 532 20.90 14.19 -4.45
N ALA A 533 21.23 13.12 -5.19
CA ALA A 533 22.44 13.02 -5.98
C ALA A 533 22.60 14.12 -7.03
N LEU A 534 21.48 14.72 -7.48
CA LEU A 534 21.47 15.82 -8.45
C LEU A 534 21.47 17.22 -7.81
N THR A 535 21.39 17.33 -6.47
CA THR A 535 21.16 18.62 -5.79
C THR A 535 22.43 19.38 -5.44
N GLY A 536 23.58 18.69 -5.30
CA GLY A 536 24.84 19.30 -4.92
C GLY A 536 24.89 19.89 -3.50
N SER A 537 24.06 19.36 -2.57
CA SER A 537 24.05 19.82 -1.18
C SER A 537 25.41 19.58 -0.49
N SER A 538 25.86 20.56 0.26
CA SER A 538 27.05 20.46 1.13
C SER A 538 26.70 20.04 2.56
N ASN A 539 25.41 19.96 2.90
CA ASN A 539 24.98 19.44 4.20
C ASN A 539 25.40 17.99 4.37
N ARG A 540 26.08 17.68 5.49
CA ARG A 540 26.67 16.35 5.70
C ARG A 540 25.68 15.19 5.55
N THR A 541 24.49 15.31 6.14
CA THR A 541 23.46 14.26 6.08
C THR A 541 22.96 14.07 4.64
N LEU A 542 22.67 15.17 3.94
CA LEU A 542 22.16 15.11 2.56
C LEU A 542 23.24 14.68 1.56
N ALA A 543 24.49 15.09 1.75
CA ALA A 543 25.59 14.67 0.89
C ALA A 543 25.89 13.16 1.02
N VAL A 544 25.90 12.62 2.24
CA VAL A 544 26.09 11.18 2.45
C VAL A 544 24.88 10.41 1.90
N LYS A 545 23.65 10.90 2.08
CA LYS A 545 22.46 10.31 1.49
C LYS A 545 22.57 10.29 -0.04
N ALA A 546 22.95 11.39 -0.66
CA ALA A 546 23.19 11.50 -2.10
C ALA A 546 24.21 10.47 -2.62
N ASN A 547 25.29 10.24 -1.89
CA ASN A 547 26.29 9.22 -2.25
C ASN A 547 25.73 7.80 -2.16
N ASN A 548 24.91 7.51 -1.15
CA ASN A 548 24.28 6.19 -0.98
C ASN A 548 23.20 5.91 -2.04
N GLU A 549 22.63 6.93 -2.67
CA GLU A 549 21.68 6.78 -3.78
C GLU A 549 22.31 6.19 -5.05
N ALA A 550 23.62 6.40 -5.27
CA ALA A 550 24.31 6.00 -6.49
C ALA A 550 24.23 4.50 -6.77
N GLU A 551 24.33 3.66 -5.74
CA GLU A 551 24.14 2.21 -5.85
C GLU A 551 22.77 1.86 -6.45
N TRP A 552 21.73 2.48 -5.92
CA TRP A 552 20.33 2.19 -6.32
C TRP A 552 20.00 2.76 -7.69
N ILE A 553 20.52 3.95 -8.02
CA ILE A 553 20.37 4.56 -9.35
C ILE A 553 21.02 3.66 -10.40
N ASN A 554 22.26 3.22 -10.18
CA ASN A 554 22.98 2.32 -11.11
C ASN A 554 22.28 0.96 -11.23
N LYS A 555 21.77 0.42 -10.12
CA LYS A 555 21.04 -0.85 -10.14
C LYS A 555 19.76 -0.77 -10.99
N VAL A 556 18.99 0.30 -10.86
CA VAL A 556 17.79 0.53 -11.66
C VAL A 556 18.16 0.72 -13.14
N ASP A 557 19.19 1.53 -13.45
CA ASP A 557 19.61 1.79 -14.81
C ASP A 557 20.08 0.51 -15.54
N GLN A 558 20.83 -0.34 -14.85
CA GLN A 558 21.20 -1.66 -15.37
C GLN A 558 19.99 -2.55 -15.59
N HIS A 559 19.05 -2.57 -14.64
CA HIS A 559 17.84 -3.39 -14.71
C HIS A 559 16.93 -2.98 -15.87
N THR A 560 16.77 -1.70 -16.13
CA THR A 560 15.93 -1.15 -17.21
C THR A 560 16.63 -1.08 -18.56
N HIS A 561 17.90 -1.48 -18.65
CA HIS A 561 18.73 -1.36 -19.85
C HIS A 561 18.78 0.09 -20.38
N GLY A 562 18.91 1.06 -19.46
CA GLY A 562 19.04 2.47 -19.79
C GLY A 562 17.71 3.22 -19.96
N LYS A 563 16.55 2.60 -19.76
CA LYS A 563 15.25 3.28 -19.79
C LYS A 563 14.88 3.87 -18.43
N THR A 564 15.79 4.68 -17.88
CA THR A 564 15.68 5.29 -16.55
C THR A 564 15.63 6.81 -16.65
N VAL A 565 14.61 7.40 -16.03
CA VAL A 565 14.51 8.84 -15.78
C VAL A 565 14.96 9.12 -14.35
N LEU A 566 15.85 10.09 -14.16
CA LEU A 566 16.29 10.53 -12.83
C LEU A 566 15.86 11.97 -12.57
N LEU A 567 15.08 12.18 -11.50
CA LEU A 567 14.54 13.48 -11.11
C LEU A 567 15.12 13.96 -9.77
N PRO A 568 15.55 15.21 -9.68
CA PRO A 568 16.09 15.76 -8.44
C PRO A 568 15.01 15.96 -7.38
N TRP A 569 15.40 15.97 -6.13
CA TRP A 569 14.56 16.47 -5.06
C TRP A 569 14.36 17.99 -5.22
N HIS A 570 13.12 18.44 -5.14
CA HIS A 570 12.76 19.85 -5.26
C HIS A 570 12.29 20.43 -3.93
N PRO A 571 12.81 21.61 -3.55
CA PRO A 571 12.38 22.29 -2.32
C PRO A 571 10.93 22.80 -2.38
N GLU A 572 10.41 23.13 -3.55
CA GLU A 572 9.04 23.58 -3.75
C GLU A 572 8.12 22.44 -4.18
N LYS A 573 6.82 22.55 -3.87
CA LYS A 573 5.82 21.67 -4.50
C LYS A 573 5.76 21.98 -5.98
N VAL A 574 6.10 21.02 -6.80
CA VAL A 574 6.04 21.17 -8.27
C VAL A 574 4.58 21.08 -8.71
N LYS A 575 4.06 22.14 -9.33
CA LYS A 575 2.66 22.28 -9.76
C LYS A 575 2.57 23.01 -11.09
N GLY A 576 1.48 22.75 -11.85
CA GLY A 576 1.22 23.40 -13.13
C GLY A 576 2.42 23.32 -14.05
N ASP A 577 2.77 24.43 -14.71
CA ASP A 577 3.88 24.48 -15.68
C ASP A 577 5.26 24.08 -15.12
N LYS A 578 5.49 24.21 -13.80
CA LYS A 578 6.73 23.74 -13.17
C LYS A 578 6.92 22.22 -13.27
N LEU A 579 5.84 21.44 -13.50
CA LEU A 579 5.93 20.00 -13.74
C LEU A 579 6.77 19.64 -14.95
N LEU A 580 6.84 20.52 -15.93
CA LEU A 580 7.62 20.30 -17.15
C LEU A 580 9.13 20.56 -16.96
N SER A 581 9.51 21.17 -15.84
CA SER A 581 10.91 21.39 -15.48
C SER A 581 11.52 20.23 -14.67
N LEU A 582 10.76 19.19 -14.41
CA LEU A 582 11.21 17.95 -13.79
C LEU A 582 12.15 17.09 -14.70
#